data_37619a27db7d0a64db10b33510d8aee3
#
_entry.id   37619a27db7d0a64db10b33510d8aee3
#
_cell.length_a   1.000
_cell.length_b   1.000
_cell.length_c   1.000
_cell.angle_alpha   90.00
_cell.angle_beta   90.00
_cell.angle_gamma   90.00
#
_symmetry.space_group_name_H-M   'P 1'
#
loop_
_entity.id
_entity.type
_entity.pdbx_description
1 polymer ?
#
loop_
_entity_poly.entity_id
_entity_poly.type
_entity_poly.pdbx_seq_one_letter_code
_entity_poly.pdbx_strand_id
1 'polypeptide(L)'
;MSEADRTYLQENQPEGVPPLELTGERTLPDVPEENYWYRRHVAVYEWIAERCAGLRVADLACGEGYGSDLLAARAAEVIGVDANPEAHEHARARYPRPNLSFRRELVEDFAEPVDAVVFLQTIEHIHEPDRLLARISEIAPLAYISTPNRLTLAPPGAEKSDNPWHLREYDQAQYRELLEPHFERVEVLGLHHAGKLRAHELAIRLGWDRVHPALRLTKPFYDRFIPAIRAGDFRLRAEDLDRALDFVAICEGAPRRSRGATR
;
A
#
# COMPACT_ATOMS: atom_id res chain seq x y z
N MET A 1 -9.69 -31.70 3.88
CA MET A 1 -9.45 -30.26 4.10
C MET A 1 -8.65 -29.78 2.92
N SER A 2 -9.23 -28.94 2.08
CA SER A 2 -8.53 -28.32 0.95
C SER A 2 -7.52 -27.31 1.47
N GLU A 3 -6.49 -27.00 0.69
CA GLU A 3 -5.46 -26.00 1.02
C GLU A 3 -6.07 -24.60 1.28
N ALA A 4 -7.32 -24.37 0.85
CA ALA A 4 -8.10 -23.14 1.03
C ALA A 4 -8.65 -22.95 2.48
N ASP A 5 -8.54 -23.94 3.36
CA ASP A 5 -9.08 -23.89 4.74
C ASP A 5 -8.01 -23.62 5.82
N ARG A 6 -6.80 -23.22 5.41
CA ARG A 6 -5.77 -22.83 6.37
C ARG A 6 -5.87 -21.35 6.66
N THR A 7 -6.49 -21.02 7.77
CA THR A 7 -6.35 -19.70 8.38
C THR A 7 -4.93 -19.52 8.84
N TYR A 8 -4.16 -18.66 8.15
CA TYR A 8 -2.82 -18.28 8.59
C TYR A 8 -2.95 -17.23 9.69
N LEU A 9 -2.47 -17.54 10.87
CA LEU A 9 -2.30 -16.57 11.94
C LEU A 9 -0.87 -16.04 11.92
N GLN A 10 -0.73 -14.77 12.22
CA GLN A 10 0.56 -14.14 12.41
C GLN A 10 1.27 -14.75 13.63
N GLU A 11 2.35 -15.49 13.40
CA GLU A 11 3.12 -16.16 14.45
C GLU A 11 4.13 -15.21 15.11
N ASN A 12 4.69 -15.64 16.24
CA ASN A 12 5.81 -14.97 16.93
C ASN A 12 5.54 -13.51 17.35
N GLN A 13 4.31 -13.21 17.71
CA GLN A 13 3.98 -11.88 18.23
C GLN A 13 4.63 -11.63 19.59
N PRO A 14 5.01 -10.37 19.91
CA PRO A 14 5.42 -10.00 21.27
C PRO A 14 4.35 -10.33 22.31
N GLU A 15 4.76 -10.54 23.56
CA GLU A 15 3.83 -10.80 24.65
C GLU A 15 2.79 -9.67 24.77
N GLY A 16 1.51 -10.04 24.83
CA GLY A 16 0.40 -9.10 24.92
C GLY A 16 -0.10 -8.54 23.59
N VAL A 17 0.52 -8.90 22.45
CA VAL A 17 0.06 -8.50 21.13
C VAL A 17 -0.85 -9.61 20.55
N PRO A 18 -2.14 -9.34 20.28
CA PRO A 18 -3.03 -10.33 19.69
C PRO A 18 -2.59 -10.62 18.23
N PRO A 19 -2.49 -11.90 17.82
CA PRO A 19 -2.18 -12.22 16.43
C PRO A 19 -3.34 -11.83 15.50
N LEU A 20 -2.99 -11.41 14.28
CA LEU A 20 -3.98 -11.16 13.23
C LEU A 20 -4.09 -12.36 12.29
N GLU A 21 -5.29 -12.53 11.77
CA GLU A 21 -5.60 -13.49 10.72
C GLU A 21 -5.24 -12.90 9.34
N LEU A 22 -4.61 -13.73 8.48
CA LEU A 22 -4.36 -13.39 7.10
C LEU A 22 -5.64 -13.61 6.28
N THR A 23 -6.36 -12.55 6.03
CA THR A 23 -7.64 -12.58 5.27
C THR A 23 -7.44 -12.38 3.77
N GLY A 24 -6.22 -12.02 3.32
CA GLY A 24 -5.95 -11.61 1.95
C GLY A 24 -6.36 -10.15 1.64
N GLU A 25 -7.00 -9.47 2.58
CA GLU A 25 -7.35 -8.04 2.50
C GLU A 25 -6.18 -7.14 2.91
N ARG A 26 -5.35 -7.63 3.82
CA ARG A 26 -4.18 -6.92 4.37
C ARG A 26 -2.91 -7.76 4.30
N THR A 27 -1.79 -7.11 4.21
CA THR A 27 -0.48 -7.73 4.29
C THR A 27 0.01 -7.75 5.74
N LEU A 28 0.54 -8.87 6.18
CA LEU A 28 1.05 -9.04 7.53
C LEU A 28 2.58 -9.25 7.54
N PRO A 29 3.32 -8.53 8.40
CA PRO A 29 4.70 -8.89 8.71
C PRO A 29 4.76 -10.24 9.45
N ASP A 30 5.94 -10.87 9.43
CA ASP A 30 6.21 -12.15 10.12
C ASP A 30 5.45 -13.38 9.57
N VAL A 31 4.84 -13.24 8.39
CA VAL A 31 4.30 -14.34 7.59
C VAL A 31 5.25 -14.56 6.39
N PRO A 32 6.04 -15.65 6.36
CA PRO A 32 7.07 -15.85 5.33
C PRO A 32 6.51 -15.83 3.89
N GLU A 33 5.31 -16.35 3.68
CA GLU A 33 4.63 -16.41 2.40
C GLU A 33 4.22 -15.01 1.90
N GLU A 34 3.92 -14.10 2.84
CA GLU A 34 3.55 -12.71 2.59
C GLU A 34 4.76 -11.78 2.40
N ASN A 35 5.99 -12.26 2.62
CA ASN A 35 7.17 -11.39 2.64
C ASN A 35 7.33 -10.55 1.37
N TYR A 36 6.97 -11.08 0.19
CA TYR A 36 7.01 -10.31 -1.06
C TYR A 36 6.08 -9.08 -0.99
N TRP A 37 4.82 -9.28 -0.63
CA TRP A 37 3.80 -8.22 -0.53
C TRP A 37 4.14 -7.23 0.57
N TYR A 38 4.53 -7.73 1.74
CA TYR A 38 4.99 -6.92 2.86
C TYR A 38 6.16 -6.00 2.46
N ARG A 39 7.22 -6.55 1.84
CA ARG A 39 8.39 -5.77 1.42
C ARG A 39 8.09 -4.78 0.30
N ARG A 40 7.13 -5.08 -0.55
CA ARG A 40 6.61 -4.19 -1.57
C ARG A 40 5.96 -2.95 -0.95
N HIS A 41 5.13 -3.11 0.07
CA HIS A 41 4.54 -2.00 0.81
C HIS A 41 5.59 -1.24 1.64
N VAL A 42 6.47 -1.94 2.37
CA VAL A 42 7.56 -1.32 3.15
C VAL A 42 8.40 -0.40 2.29
N ALA A 43 8.73 -0.77 1.05
CA ALA A 43 9.50 0.09 0.14
C ALA A 43 8.81 1.44 -0.13
N VAL A 44 7.49 1.46 -0.23
CA VAL A 44 6.70 2.69 -0.42
C VAL A 44 6.67 3.49 0.88
N TYR A 45 6.39 2.85 2.02
CA TYR A 45 6.37 3.52 3.32
C TYR A 45 7.72 4.13 3.70
N GLU A 46 8.85 3.42 3.50
CA GLU A 46 10.20 3.95 3.73
C GLU A 46 10.47 5.19 2.86
N TRP A 47 10.07 5.14 1.59
CA TRP A 47 10.22 6.26 0.66
C TRP A 47 9.39 7.48 1.06
N ILE A 48 8.15 7.27 1.56
CA ILE A 48 7.26 8.33 2.06
C ILE A 48 7.78 8.88 3.40
N ALA A 49 8.24 8.02 4.30
CA ALA A 49 8.74 8.42 5.62
C ALA A 49 9.85 9.47 5.56
N GLU A 50 10.79 9.33 4.61
CA GLU A 50 11.84 10.33 4.39
C GLU A 50 11.27 11.71 3.96
N ARG A 51 10.13 11.74 3.30
CA ARG A 51 9.44 12.96 2.82
C ARG A 51 8.50 13.56 3.84
N CYS A 52 8.09 12.76 4.81
CA CYS A 52 7.25 13.17 5.93
C CYS A 52 8.05 13.55 7.17
N ALA A 53 9.38 13.71 7.06
CA ALA A 53 10.23 14.06 8.21
C ALA A 53 9.77 15.38 8.85
N GLY A 54 9.46 15.32 10.14
CA GLY A 54 9.01 16.48 10.93
C GLY A 54 7.55 16.91 10.69
N LEU A 55 6.80 16.21 9.84
CA LEU A 55 5.39 16.50 9.56
C LEU A 55 4.46 15.78 10.55
N ARG A 56 3.24 16.28 10.65
CA ARG A 56 2.09 15.62 11.24
C ARG A 56 1.36 14.84 10.15
N VAL A 57 1.25 13.52 10.29
CA VAL A 57 0.79 12.60 9.24
C VAL A 57 -0.42 11.81 9.70
N ALA A 58 -1.43 11.66 8.86
CA ALA A 58 -2.47 10.65 9.01
C ALA A 58 -2.22 9.48 8.04
N ASP A 59 -2.14 8.27 8.57
CA ASP A 59 -2.04 7.03 7.80
C ASP A 59 -3.42 6.36 7.80
N LEU A 60 -4.17 6.58 6.73
CA LEU A 60 -5.57 6.15 6.59
C LEU A 60 -5.64 4.72 6.06
N ALA A 61 -6.48 3.89 6.67
CA ALA A 61 -6.54 2.44 6.48
C ALA A 61 -5.19 1.77 6.79
N CYS A 62 -4.63 2.08 7.95
CA CYS A 62 -3.28 1.66 8.34
C CYS A 62 -3.14 0.15 8.63
N GLY A 63 -4.24 -0.59 8.68
CA GLY A 63 -4.27 -2.04 8.88
C GLY A 63 -3.54 -2.48 10.14
N GLU A 64 -2.57 -3.37 9.99
CA GLU A 64 -1.74 -3.94 11.07
C GLU A 64 -0.88 -2.89 11.80
N GLY A 65 -0.60 -1.74 11.16
CA GLY A 65 0.09 -0.61 11.77
C GLY A 65 1.60 -0.50 11.48
N TYR A 66 2.23 -1.46 10.78
CA TYR A 66 3.67 -1.39 10.45
C TYR A 66 4.03 -0.15 9.63
N GLY A 67 3.12 0.28 8.73
CA GLY A 67 3.31 1.49 7.93
C GLY A 67 3.36 2.74 8.79
N SER A 68 2.42 2.87 9.70
CA SER A 68 2.38 3.98 10.67
C SER A 68 3.62 4.01 11.55
N ASP A 69 4.15 2.85 11.96
CA ASP A 69 5.39 2.75 12.74
C ASP A 69 6.62 3.22 11.95
N LEU A 70 6.70 2.85 10.65
CA LEU A 70 7.74 3.33 9.75
C LEU A 70 7.70 4.85 9.55
N LEU A 71 6.50 5.41 9.36
CA LEU A 71 6.30 6.86 9.26
C LEU A 71 6.72 7.57 10.54
N ALA A 72 6.32 7.04 11.71
CA ALA A 72 6.62 7.62 13.02
C ALA A 72 8.12 7.65 13.35
N ALA A 73 8.93 6.86 12.65
CA ALA A 73 10.39 6.94 12.79
C ALA A 73 10.99 8.27 12.28
N ARG A 74 10.25 9.04 11.46
CA ARG A 74 10.69 10.30 10.84
C ARG A 74 9.74 11.46 11.07
N ALA A 75 8.45 11.22 11.11
CA ALA A 75 7.42 12.22 11.30
C ALA A 75 7.43 12.81 12.73
N ALA A 76 6.93 14.02 12.89
CA ALA A 76 6.75 14.63 14.21
C ALA A 76 5.61 13.93 14.97
N GLU A 77 4.53 13.60 14.28
CA GLU A 77 3.36 12.89 14.82
C GLU A 77 2.74 12.02 13.74
N VAL A 78 2.27 10.83 14.10
CA VAL A 78 1.50 9.95 13.20
C VAL A 78 0.20 9.52 13.87
N ILE A 79 -0.88 9.60 13.11
CA ILE A 79 -2.20 9.10 13.48
C ILE A 79 -2.54 7.98 12.51
N GLY A 80 -2.43 6.72 12.94
CA GLY A 80 -2.93 5.56 12.18
C GLY A 80 -4.44 5.43 12.37
N VAL A 81 -5.17 5.27 11.27
CA VAL A 81 -6.63 5.17 11.26
C VAL A 81 -7.05 3.87 10.58
N ASP A 82 -7.81 3.04 11.26
CA ASP A 82 -8.40 1.83 10.70
C ASP A 82 -9.73 1.52 11.38
N ALA A 83 -10.72 1.08 10.61
CA ALA A 83 -12.04 0.75 11.12
C ALA A 83 -12.12 -0.63 11.80
N ASN A 84 -11.20 -1.54 11.42
CA ASN A 84 -11.19 -2.91 11.92
C ASN A 84 -10.75 -2.95 13.39
N PRO A 85 -11.57 -3.50 14.31
CA PRO A 85 -11.26 -3.52 15.73
C PRO A 85 -10.03 -4.36 16.07
N GLU A 86 -9.84 -5.49 15.40
CA GLU A 86 -8.70 -6.39 15.66
C GLU A 86 -7.38 -5.78 15.21
N ALA A 87 -7.37 -5.16 14.00
CA ALA A 87 -6.21 -4.43 13.50
C ALA A 87 -5.85 -3.26 14.40
N HIS A 88 -6.83 -2.49 14.87
CA HIS A 88 -6.62 -1.38 15.78
C HIS A 88 -6.03 -1.81 17.13
N GLU A 89 -6.57 -2.88 17.75
CA GLU A 89 -6.05 -3.40 19.03
C GLU A 89 -4.62 -3.95 18.86
N HIS A 90 -4.37 -4.69 17.78
CA HIS A 90 -3.06 -5.20 17.43
C HIS A 90 -2.05 -4.05 17.27
N ALA A 91 -2.35 -3.07 16.41
CA ALA A 91 -1.45 -1.95 16.10
C ALA A 91 -1.06 -1.17 17.37
N ARG A 92 -2.02 -0.88 18.23
CA ARG A 92 -1.78 -0.19 19.51
C ARG A 92 -0.86 -0.98 20.46
N ALA A 93 -1.04 -2.30 20.51
CA ALA A 93 -0.23 -3.15 21.37
C ALA A 93 1.18 -3.34 20.81
N ARG A 94 1.30 -3.45 19.48
CA ARG A 94 2.56 -3.78 18.82
C ARG A 94 3.51 -2.59 18.64
N TYR A 95 2.97 -1.39 18.36
CA TYR A 95 3.76 -0.21 17.96
C TYR A 95 3.65 0.95 18.95
N PRO A 96 4.12 0.79 20.20
CA PRO A 96 4.07 1.84 21.22
C PRO A 96 5.18 2.87 20.98
N ARG A 97 4.87 4.00 20.30
CA ARG A 97 5.76 5.13 20.15
C ARG A 97 5.13 6.40 20.76
N PRO A 98 5.91 7.34 21.32
CA PRO A 98 5.38 8.55 21.93
C PRO A 98 4.72 9.49 20.92
N ASN A 99 5.10 9.40 19.65
CA ASN A 99 4.57 10.22 18.54
C ASN A 99 3.64 9.45 17.59
N LEU A 100 3.15 8.26 18.00
CA LEU A 100 2.24 7.43 17.22
C LEU A 100 0.99 7.13 18.03
N SER A 101 -0.15 7.41 17.46
CA SER A 101 -1.46 7.04 18.01
C SER A 101 -2.29 6.30 16.96
N PHE A 102 -3.18 5.42 17.44
CA PHE A 102 -4.10 4.70 16.57
C PHE A 102 -5.54 5.05 16.93
N ARG A 103 -6.37 5.26 15.90
CA ARG A 103 -7.80 5.55 16.03
C ARG A 103 -8.61 4.50 15.28
N ARG A 104 -9.68 4.06 15.92
CA ARG A 104 -10.65 3.16 15.30
C ARG A 104 -11.80 3.98 14.76
N GLU A 105 -11.74 4.32 13.48
CA GLU A 105 -12.81 5.03 12.77
C GLU A 105 -12.76 4.72 11.27
N LEU A 106 -13.83 5.00 10.54
CA LEU A 106 -13.84 4.92 9.08
C LEU A 106 -12.96 6.03 8.49
N VAL A 107 -12.26 5.73 7.40
CA VAL A 107 -11.39 6.72 6.73
C VAL A 107 -12.19 7.93 6.23
N GLU A 108 -13.45 7.74 5.86
CA GLU A 108 -14.38 8.78 5.43
C GLU A 108 -14.79 9.74 6.56
N ASP A 109 -14.70 9.31 7.82
CA ASP A 109 -15.07 10.11 8.99
C ASP A 109 -13.89 10.94 9.52
N PHE A 110 -12.65 10.57 9.17
CA PHE A 110 -11.47 11.30 9.61
C PHE A 110 -11.46 12.72 9.04
N ALA A 111 -11.41 13.71 9.94
CA ALA A 111 -11.59 15.13 9.59
C ALA A 111 -10.52 16.05 10.19
N GLU A 112 -9.54 15.50 10.90
CA GLU A 112 -8.53 16.28 11.59
C GLU A 112 -7.49 16.82 10.58
N PRO A 113 -7.19 18.14 10.59
CA PRO A 113 -6.16 18.70 9.72
C PRO A 113 -4.77 18.14 10.05
N VAL A 114 -4.03 17.77 9.03
CA VAL A 114 -2.67 17.24 9.10
C VAL A 114 -1.81 17.85 8.00
N ASP A 115 -0.48 17.70 8.08
CA ASP A 115 0.43 18.20 7.05
C ASP A 115 0.46 17.24 5.83
N ALA A 116 0.27 15.95 6.07
CA ALA A 116 0.22 14.95 5.00
C ALA A 116 -0.74 13.79 5.33
N VAL A 117 -1.39 13.27 4.31
CA VAL A 117 -2.14 12.01 4.36
C VAL A 117 -1.37 10.94 3.60
N VAL A 118 -1.31 9.74 4.17
CA VAL A 118 -0.85 8.51 3.53
C VAL A 118 -2.06 7.58 3.39
N PHE A 119 -2.34 7.11 2.17
CA PHE A 119 -3.49 6.27 1.87
C PHE A 119 -3.11 5.24 0.82
N LEU A 120 -2.65 4.07 1.27
CA LEU A 120 -1.99 3.09 0.41
C LEU A 120 -2.81 1.81 0.26
N GLN A 121 -2.92 1.32 -0.99
CA GLN A 121 -3.56 0.04 -1.34
C GLN A 121 -4.96 -0.10 -0.74
N THR A 122 -5.77 0.94 -0.89
CA THR A 122 -7.11 1.00 -0.30
C THR A 122 -8.13 1.66 -1.22
N ILE A 123 -7.71 2.60 -2.10
CA ILE A 123 -8.63 3.34 -2.97
C ILE A 123 -9.44 2.41 -3.89
N GLU A 124 -8.88 1.26 -4.25
CA GLU A 124 -9.51 0.19 -5.04
C GLU A 124 -10.68 -0.50 -4.31
N HIS A 125 -10.77 -0.35 -2.98
CA HIS A 125 -11.84 -0.89 -2.13
C HIS A 125 -12.94 0.12 -1.82
N ILE A 126 -12.77 1.39 -2.21
CA ILE A 126 -13.69 2.47 -1.84
C ILE A 126 -14.84 2.59 -2.83
N HIS A 127 -16.08 2.61 -2.32
CA HIS A 127 -17.28 2.76 -3.13
C HIS A 127 -17.43 4.15 -3.74
N GLU A 128 -17.13 5.21 -2.96
CA GLU A 128 -17.24 6.62 -3.36
C GLU A 128 -15.87 7.32 -3.27
N PRO A 129 -14.90 6.95 -4.14
CA PRO A 129 -13.54 7.47 -4.05
C PRO A 129 -13.46 8.99 -4.21
N ASP A 130 -14.30 9.58 -5.07
CA ASP A 130 -14.35 11.04 -5.26
C ASP A 130 -14.67 11.80 -3.98
N ARG A 131 -15.60 11.28 -3.18
CA ARG A 131 -15.96 11.89 -1.89
C ARG A 131 -14.81 11.84 -0.89
N LEU A 132 -14.14 10.70 -0.82
CA LEU A 132 -12.98 10.52 0.06
C LEU A 132 -11.80 11.39 -0.38
N LEU A 133 -11.50 11.45 -1.68
CA LEU A 133 -10.42 12.28 -2.24
C LEU A 133 -10.67 13.78 -2.00
N ALA A 134 -11.92 14.24 -2.16
CA ALA A 134 -12.30 15.60 -1.82
C ALA A 134 -12.03 15.88 -0.33
N ARG A 135 -12.37 14.92 0.55
CA ARG A 135 -12.09 15.06 1.99
C ARG A 135 -10.60 15.10 2.29
N ILE A 136 -9.81 14.22 1.69
CA ILE A 136 -8.35 14.19 1.84
C ILE A 136 -7.74 15.54 1.43
N SER A 137 -8.17 16.12 0.32
CA SER A 137 -7.67 17.42 -0.15
C SER A 137 -8.07 18.60 0.76
N GLU A 138 -9.15 18.47 1.53
CA GLU A 138 -9.58 19.48 2.51
C GLU A 138 -8.75 19.44 3.80
N ILE A 139 -8.32 18.24 4.24
CA ILE A 139 -7.64 18.05 5.53
C ILE A 139 -6.12 18.09 5.45
N ALA A 140 -5.54 17.93 4.24
CA ALA A 140 -4.09 17.92 4.06
C ALA A 140 -3.65 18.60 2.77
N PRO A 141 -2.59 19.44 2.81
CA PRO A 141 -1.99 20.03 1.60
C PRO A 141 -1.18 19.02 0.78
N LEU A 142 -0.85 17.86 1.33
CA LEU A 142 -0.07 16.80 0.70
C LEU A 142 -0.74 15.45 0.96
N ALA A 143 -0.87 14.63 -0.08
CA ALA A 143 -1.31 13.26 0.07
C ALA A 143 -0.45 12.30 -0.78
N TYR A 144 -0.15 11.13 -0.21
CA TYR A 144 0.44 9.99 -0.88
C TYR A 144 -0.63 8.92 -1.01
N ILE A 145 -1.02 8.61 -2.23
CA ILE A 145 -2.09 7.64 -2.51
C ILE A 145 -1.52 6.54 -3.38
N SER A 146 -1.81 5.28 -3.09
CA SER A 146 -1.37 4.17 -3.95
C SER A 146 -2.49 3.20 -4.28
N THR A 147 -2.33 2.52 -5.41
CA THR A 147 -3.22 1.46 -5.88
C THR A 147 -2.44 0.49 -6.77
N PRO A 148 -2.83 -0.79 -6.85
CA PRO A 148 -2.24 -1.72 -7.80
C PRO A 148 -2.46 -1.25 -9.25
N ASN A 149 -1.49 -1.55 -10.12
CA ASN A 149 -1.65 -1.34 -11.54
C ASN A 149 -2.44 -2.50 -12.17
N ARG A 150 -3.63 -2.21 -12.67
CA ARG A 150 -4.50 -3.18 -13.35
C ARG A 150 -3.78 -3.96 -14.45
N LEU A 151 -2.92 -3.30 -15.23
CA LEU A 151 -2.23 -3.91 -16.37
C LEU A 151 -1.23 -5.01 -15.98
N THR A 152 -0.76 -5.01 -14.74
CA THR A 152 0.19 -6.01 -14.22
C THR A 152 -0.45 -6.97 -13.21
N LEU A 153 -1.57 -6.59 -12.61
CA LEU A 153 -2.29 -7.39 -11.63
C LEU A 153 -3.37 -8.27 -12.28
N ALA A 154 -4.19 -7.68 -13.15
CA ALA A 154 -5.27 -8.40 -13.82
C ALA A 154 -4.76 -9.28 -14.98
N PRO A 155 -5.45 -10.39 -15.31
CA PRO A 155 -5.16 -11.15 -16.52
C PRO A 155 -5.27 -10.27 -17.78
N PRO A 156 -4.49 -10.55 -18.83
CA PRO A 156 -4.56 -9.77 -20.06
C PRO A 156 -5.98 -9.67 -20.64
N GLY A 157 -6.46 -8.45 -20.84
CA GLY A 157 -7.80 -8.16 -21.36
C GLY A 157 -8.93 -8.18 -20.32
N ALA A 158 -8.64 -8.48 -19.06
CA ALA A 158 -9.61 -8.38 -17.98
C ALA A 158 -9.71 -6.94 -17.45
N GLU A 159 -10.90 -6.55 -16.97
CA GLU A 159 -11.13 -5.24 -16.36
C GLU A 159 -10.60 -5.17 -14.92
N LYS A 160 -10.49 -6.32 -14.23
CA LYS A 160 -9.90 -6.44 -12.90
C LYS A 160 -9.35 -7.85 -12.68
N SER A 161 -8.55 -8.00 -11.62
CA SER A 161 -8.04 -9.27 -11.12
C SER A 161 -9.14 -10.12 -10.45
N ASP A 162 -8.79 -11.33 -10.04
CA ASP A 162 -9.68 -12.23 -9.29
C ASP A 162 -9.78 -11.85 -7.80
N ASN A 163 -9.16 -10.75 -7.36
CA ASN A 163 -9.26 -10.30 -5.98
C ASN A 163 -10.70 -9.90 -5.66
N PRO A 164 -11.39 -10.61 -4.74
CA PRO A 164 -12.79 -10.35 -4.43
C PRO A 164 -13.02 -9.03 -3.70
N TRP A 165 -11.99 -8.48 -3.07
CA TRP A 165 -12.05 -7.24 -2.29
C TRP A 165 -11.93 -5.99 -3.14
N HIS A 166 -11.34 -6.08 -4.37
CA HIS A 166 -11.22 -4.96 -5.27
C HIS A 166 -12.56 -4.63 -5.93
N LEU A 167 -13.08 -3.45 -5.70
CA LEU A 167 -14.25 -2.93 -6.39
C LEU A 167 -13.89 -2.42 -7.78
N ARG A 168 -12.72 -1.78 -7.90
CA ARG A 168 -12.18 -1.22 -9.14
C ARG A 168 -10.65 -1.30 -9.14
N GLU A 169 -10.08 -1.56 -10.29
CA GLU A 169 -8.63 -1.46 -10.51
C GLU A 169 -8.36 -0.45 -11.64
N TYR A 170 -7.24 0.23 -11.56
CA TYR A 170 -6.93 1.37 -12.43
C TYR A 170 -5.71 1.08 -13.29
N ASP A 171 -5.72 1.52 -14.55
CA ASP A 171 -4.51 1.81 -15.30
C ASP A 171 -4.05 3.26 -15.02
N GLN A 172 -2.90 3.65 -15.57
CA GLN A 172 -2.32 4.97 -15.33
C GLN A 172 -3.28 6.12 -15.70
N ALA A 173 -3.97 6.01 -16.84
CA ALA A 173 -4.84 7.07 -17.31
C ALA A 173 -6.07 7.22 -16.40
N GLN A 174 -6.72 6.10 -16.08
CA GLN A 174 -7.86 6.05 -15.17
C GLN A 174 -7.50 6.56 -13.75
N TYR A 175 -6.28 6.22 -13.28
CA TYR A 175 -5.83 6.67 -11.97
C TYR A 175 -5.59 8.18 -11.91
N ARG A 176 -5.01 8.78 -12.97
CA ARG A 176 -4.89 10.24 -13.10
C ARG A 176 -6.26 10.92 -13.19
N GLU A 177 -7.16 10.40 -14.03
CA GLU A 177 -8.51 10.91 -14.17
C GLU A 177 -9.28 10.94 -12.84
N LEU A 178 -9.06 9.95 -11.98
CA LEU A 178 -9.64 9.91 -10.64
C LEU A 178 -9.06 10.99 -9.72
N LEU A 179 -7.76 11.26 -9.76
CA LEU A 179 -7.09 12.14 -8.78
C LEU A 179 -7.10 13.62 -9.18
N GLU A 180 -6.91 13.93 -10.46
CA GLU A 180 -6.75 15.31 -10.96
C GLU A 180 -7.90 16.28 -10.63
N PRO A 181 -9.18 15.85 -10.51
CA PRO A 181 -10.26 16.74 -10.08
C PRO A 181 -10.14 17.22 -8.62
N HIS A 182 -9.40 16.50 -7.78
CA HIS A 182 -9.34 16.72 -6.33
C HIS A 182 -8.06 17.42 -5.86
N PHE A 183 -7.02 17.50 -6.70
CA PHE A 183 -5.73 18.07 -6.33
C PHE A 183 -5.21 19.04 -7.40
N GLU A 184 -4.50 20.08 -6.96
CA GLU A 184 -3.92 21.08 -7.89
C GLU A 184 -2.78 20.46 -8.72
N ARG A 185 -2.02 19.55 -8.13
CA ARG A 185 -0.93 18.84 -8.78
C ARG A 185 -0.96 17.36 -8.43
N VAL A 186 -0.84 16.52 -9.43
CA VAL A 186 -0.74 15.07 -9.30
C VAL A 186 0.48 14.57 -10.05
N GLU A 187 1.44 13.99 -9.33
CA GLU A 187 2.59 13.29 -9.89
C GLU A 187 2.43 11.79 -9.61
N VAL A 188 2.49 10.95 -10.63
CA VAL A 188 2.36 9.50 -10.48
C VAL A 188 3.70 8.83 -10.73
N LEU A 189 4.14 8.04 -9.75
CA LEU A 189 5.29 7.16 -9.83
C LEU A 189 4.82 5.71 -9.91
N GLY A 190 5.60 4.86 -10.57
CA GLY A 190 5.41 3.43 -10.61
C GLY A 190 6.38 2.72 -9.67
N LEU A 191 5.90 1.75 -8.91
CA LEU A 191 6.73 0.82 -8.16
C LEU A 191 7.17 -0.33 -9.08
N HIS A 192 8.45 -0.61 -9.12
CA HIS A 192 9.04 -1.62 -10.00
C HIS A 192 9.97 -2.55 -9.24
N HIS A 193 10.16 -3.75 -9.78
CA HIS A 193 11.24 -4.63 -9.32
C HIS A 193 12.61 -4.00 -9.52
N ALA A 194 13.48 -4.18 -8.54
CA ALA A 194 14.89 -3.81 -8.54
C ALA A 194 15.74 -4.99 -8.04
N GLY A 195 17.04 -4.82 -7.95
CA GLY A 195 17.94 -5.79 -7.34
C GLY A 195 17.71 -7.24 -7.82
N LYS A 196 17.58 -8.16 -6.89
CA LYS A 196 17.39 -9.59 -7.18
C LYS A 196 16.05 -9.91 -7.84
N LEU A 197 14.98 -9.14 -7.56
CA LEU A 197 13.67 -9.35 -8.20
C LEU A 197 13.74 -9.03 -9.70
N ARG A 198 14.46 -7.98 -10.09
CA ARG A 198 14.66 -7.68 -11.51
C ARG A 198 15.50 -8.76 -12.20
N ALA A 199 16.52 -9.30 -11.53
CA ALA A 199 17.30 -10.40 -12.05
C ALA A 199 16.45 -11.66 -12.20
N HIS A 200 15.59 -11.96 -11.23
CA HIS A 200 14.64 -13.07 -11.30
C HIS A 200 13.61 -12.89 -12.43
N GLU A 201 13.05 -11.70 -12.60
CA GLU A 201 12.14 -11.37 -13.71
C GLU A 201 12.82 -11.62 -15.09
N LEU A 202 14.09 -11.23 -15.23
CA LEU A 202 14.87 -11.53 -16.43
C LEU A 202 15.08 -13.04 -16.61
N ALA A 203 15.38 -13.76 -15.54
CA ALA A 203 15.52 -15.23 -15.60
C ALA A 203 14.22 -15.91 -16.04
N ILE A 204 13.06 -15.46 -15.55
CA ILE A 204 11.75 -15.94 -16.02
C ILE A 204 11.58 -15.68 -17.53
N ARG A 205 11.90 -14.49 -18.01
CA ARG A 205 11.82 -14.15 -19.44
C ARG A 205 12.76 -15.02 -20.31
N LEU A 206 13.85 -15.51 -19.72
CA LEU A 206 14.80 -16.41 -20.37
C LEU A 206 14.42 -17.89 -20.23
N GLY A 207 13.24 -18.20 -19.65
CA GLY A 207 12.69 -19.55 -19.56
C GLY A 207 12.95 -20.26 -18.23
N TRP A 208 13.34 -19.54 -17.17
CA TRP A 208 13.52 -20.13 -15.83
C TRP A 208 12.25 -20.82 -15.34
N ASP A 209 11.08 -20.28 -15.68
CA ASP A 209 9.76 -20.85 -15.41
C ASP A 209 9.55 -22.27 -15.98
N ARG A 210 10.29 -22.63 -17.04
CA ARG A 210 10.28 -23.99 -17.64
C ARG A 210 11.35 -24.90 -17.03
N VAL A 211 12.49 -24.33 -16.66
CA VAL A 211 13.66 -25.05 -16.17
C VAL A 211 13.49 -25.50 -14.72
N HIS A 212 13.09 -24.62 -13.81
CA HIS A 212 13.03 -24.93 -12.38
C HIS A 212 12.03 -26.06 -12.02
N PRO A 213 10.84 -26.19 -12.67
CA PRO A 213 9.94 -27.31 -12.41
C PRO A 213 10.54 -28.63 -12.93
N ALA A 214 11.11 -28.60 -14.15
CA ALA A 214 11.74 -29.80 -14.76
C ALA A 214 12.88 -30.37 -13.90
N LEU A 215 13.63 -29.50 -13.22
CA LEU A 215 14.72 -29.86 -12.31
C LEU A 215 14.25 -30.07 -10.85
N ARG A 216 12.95 -29.98 -10.56
CA ARG A 216 12.38 -30.04 -9.19
C ARG A 216 12.98 -29.00 -8.22
N LEU A 217 13.40 -27.86 -8.73
CA LEU A 217 14.03 -26.76 -7.97
C LEU A 217 13.02 -25.71 -7.48
N THR A 218 11.73 -25.79 -7.89
CA THR A 218 10.70 -24.80 -7.55
C THR A 218 10.66 -24.52 -6.05
N LYS A 219 10.31 -25.55 -5.25
CA LYS A 219 10.17 -25.39 -3.82
C LYS A 219 11.48 -24.99 -3.13
N PRO A 220 12.62 -25.72 -3.28
CA PRO A 220 13.84 -25.35 -2.60
C PRO A 220 14.41 -23.97 -3.01
N PHE A 221 14.12 -23.50 -4.22
CA PHE A 221 14.51 -22.17 -4.65
C PHE A 221 13.63 -21.09 -3.98
N TYR A 222 12.30 -21.20 -4.10
CA TYR A 222 11.40 -20.18 -3.59
C TYR A 222 11.32 -20.14 -2.07
N ASP A 223 11.48 -21.27 -1.36
CA ASP A 223 11.61 -21.33 0.10
C ASP A 223 12.78 -20.47 0.63
N ARG A 224 13.83 -20.26 -0.19
CA ARG A 224 14.96 -19.38 0.17
C ARG A 224 14.85 -17.98 -0.44
N PHE A 225 14.28 -17.88 -1.63
CA PHE A 225 14.22 -16.64 -2.38
C PHE A 225 13.22 -15.67 -1.78
N ILE A 226 12.00 -16.13 -1.44
CA ILE A 226 10.93 -15.29 -0.89
C ILE A 226 11.33 -14.64 0.44
N PRO A 227 11.83 -15.37 1.45
CA PRO A 227 12.27 -14.74 2.70
C PRO A 227 13.47 -13.79 2.54
N ALA A 228 14.25 -13.95 1.48
CA ALA A 228 15.39 -13.08 1.20
C ALA A 228 15.02 -11.74 0.56
N ILE A 229 13.76 -11.55 0.11
CA ILE A 229 13.29 -10.30 -0.50
C ILE A 229 13.30 -9.19 0.55
N ARG A 230 13.75 -8.00 0.15
CA ARG A 230 13.85 -6.80 0.98
C ARG A 230 13.19 -5.61 0.28
N ALA A 231 12.88 -4.56 1.03
CA ALA A 231 12.36 -3.30 0.48
C ALA A 231 13.24 -2.73 -0.66
N GLY A 232 14.56 -2.81 -0.53
CA GLY A 232 15.51 -2.37 -1.57
C GLY A 232 15.48 -3.18 -2.88
N ASP A 233 14.72 -4.27 -2.96
CA ASP A 233 14.45 -5.01 -4.20
C ASP A 233 13.28 -4.40 -5.00
N PHE A 234 12.73 -3.27 -4.51
CA PHE A 234 11.71 -2.47 -5.18
C PHE A 234 12.20 -1.02 -5.34
N ARG A 235 11.71 -0.31 -6.35
CA ARG A 235 12.08 1.09 -6.60
C ARG A 235 10.93 1.85 -7.25
N LEU A 236 10.65 3.05 -6.74
CA LEU A 236 9.75 4.03 -7.37
C LEU A 236 10.50 4.79 -8.47
N ARG A 237 9.82 5.00 -9.60
CA ARG A 237 10.30 5.80 -10.73
C ARG A 237 9.13 6.32 -11.57
N ALA A 238 9.36 7.38 -12.35
CA ALA A 238 8.33 8.02 -13.17
C ALA A 238 8.17 7.38 -14.57
N GLU A 239 9.12 6.53 -14.97
CA GLU A 239 9.13 5.91 -16.29
C GLU A 239 8.45 4.53 -16.29
N ASP A 240 8.04 4.07 -17.49
CA ASP A 240 7.48 2.73 -17.74
C ASP A 240 6.26 2.40 -16.85
N LEU A 241 5.37 3.35 -16.62
CA LEU A 241 4.25 3.20 -15.70
C LEU A 241 3.32 2.02 -16.05
N ASP A 242 3.15 1.70 -17.33
CA ASP A 242 2.34 0.55 -17.76
C ASP A 242 2.88 -0.80 -17.25
N ARG A 243 4.17 -0.85 -16.89
CA ARG A 243 4.83 -2.04 -16.34
C ARG A 243 5.07 -1.95 -14.84
N ALA A 244 4.60 -0.89 -14.20
CA ALA A 244 4.68 -0.77 -12.76
C ALA A 244 3.82 -1.83 -12.08
N LEU A 245 4.23 -2.26 -10.90
CA LEU A 245 3.47 -3.15 -10.03
C LEU A 245 2.30 -2.40 -9.38
N ASP A 246 2.61 -1.20 -8.87
CA ASP A 246 1.68 -0.26 -8.24
C ASP A 246 1.93 1.15 -8.78
N PHE A 247 0.91 1.97 -8.68
CA PHE A 247 1.03 3.41 -8.77
C PHE A 247 1.11 4.03 -7.38
N VAL A 248 1.95 5.05 -7.23
CA VAL A 248 2.03 5.92 -6.06
C VAL A 248 1.90 7.35 -6.54
N ALA A 249 0.82 8.01 -6.19
CA ALA A 249 0.58 9.40 -6.50
C ALA A 249 1.05 10.30 -5.37
N ILE A 250 1.72 11.40 -5.72
CA ILE A 250 1.98 12.54 -4.88
C ILE A 250 0.97 13.60 -5.29
N CYS A 251 0.06 13.93 -4.40
CA CYS A 251 -1.05 14.84 -4.64
C CYS A 251 -0.86 16.10 -3.77
N GLU A 252 -0.82 17.26 -4.39
CA GLU A 252 -0.56 18.53 -3.70
C GLU A 252 -1.68 19.53 -3.95
N GLY A 253 -2.05 20.27 -2.88
CA GLY A 253 -2.99 21.37 -2.89
C GLY A 253 -4.45 20.95 -3.14
N ALA A 254 -5.39 21.69 -2.58
CA ALA A 254 -6.80 21.57 -2.95
C ALA A 254 -7.05 22.26 -4.32
N PRO A 255 -7.95 21.74 -5.15
CA PRO A 255 -8.25 22.34 -6.44
C PRO A 255 -8.76 23.77 -6.24
N ARG A 256 -8.26 24.72 -7.02
CA ARG A 256 -8.76 26.10 -6.98
C ARG A 256 -10.24 26.07 -7.36
N ARG A 257 -11.12 26.23 -6.38
CA ARG A 257 -12.54 26.48 -6.68
C ARG A 257 -12.56 27.64 -7.65
N SER A 258 -13.02 27.42 -8.88
CA SER A 258 -13.30 28.52 -9.80
C SER A 258 -14.22 29.48 -9.04
N ARG A 259 -13.72 30.66 -8.70
CA ARG A 259 -14.57 31.73 -8.15
C ARG A 259 -15.66 31.94 -9.18
N GLY A 260 -16.84 31.41 -8.86
CA GLY A 260 -18.01 31.57 -9.71
C GLY A 260 -18.13 33.03 -10.07
N ALA A 261 -18.18 33.30 -11.36
CA ALA A 261 -18.51 34.62 -11.85
C ALA A 261 -19.88 34.99 -11.27
N THR A 262 -19.85 35.79 -10.24
CA THR A 262 -21.04 36.53 -9.78
C THR A 262 -21.48 37.43 -10.94
N ARG A 263 -22.55 37.02 -11.59
CA ARG A 263 -23.34 37.92 -12.45
C ARG A 263 -24.49 38.46 -11.65
#